data_fa9cbec9c93d4edcb51e7cae69774f0d
#
_entry.id   fa9cbec9c93d4edcb51e7cae69774f0d
#
_cell.length_a   1.000
_cell.length_b   1.000
_cell.length_c   1.000
_cell.angle_alpha   90.00
_cell.angle_beta   90.00
_cell.angle_gamma   90.00
#
_symmetry.space_group_name_H-M   'P 1'
#
loop_
_entity.id
_entity.type
_entity.pdbx_description
1 polymer ?
#
loop_
_entity_poly.entity_id
_entity_poly.type
_entity_poly.pdbx_seq_one_letter_code
_entity_poly.pdbx_strand_id
1 'polypeptide(L)' 'WPQVSNPQPGDVAVNAEHCGIYIGGGQMIHAADYGIGVIVGPVQSGMIYVRY' A
#
# COMPACT_ATOMS: atom_id res chain seq x y z
N TRP A 1 5.11 -7.45 11.29
CA TRP A 1 5.98 -6.31 11.01
C TRP A 1 5.52 -5.11 11.80
N PRO A 2 6.43 -4.26 12.27
CA PRO A 2 6.05 -3.07 13.02
C PRO A 2 5.22 -2.10 12.19
N GLN A 3 4.17 -1.56 12.82
CA GLN A 3 3.36 -0.52 12.22
C GLN A 3 4.07 0.82 12.33
N VAL A 4 3.97 1.64 11.28
CA VAL A 4 4.54 2.99 11.26
C VAL A 4 3.42 4.00 11.00
N SER A 5 3.55 5.20 11.57
CA SER A 5 2.56 6.27 11.40
C SER A 5 2.95 7.27 10.33
N ASN A 6 4.23 7.36 10.00
CA ASN A 6 4.74 8.23 8.93
C ASN A 6 5.31 7.36 7.83
N PRO A 7 4.47 6.89 6.89
CA PRO A 7 4.93 5.97 5.87
C PRO A 7 5.96 6.61 4.95
N GLN A 8 6.91 5.79 4.53
CA GLN A 8 7.93 6.16 3.56
C GLN A 8 7.86 5.20 2.38
N PRO A 9 8.34 5.61 1.20
CA PRO A 9 8.39 4.71 0.05
C PRO A 9 9.08 3.39 0.42
N GLY A 10 8.43 2.28 0.07
CA GLY A 10 8.89 0.94 0.43
C GLY A 10 8.12 0.32 1.59
N ASP A 11 7.40 1.11 2.37
CA ASP A 11 6.53 0.56 3.40
C ASP A 11 5.33 -0.13 2.77
N VAL A 12 4.76 -1.09 3.48
CA VAL A 12 3.59 -1.83 3.00
C VAL A 12 2.33 -1.18 3.54
N ALA A 13 1.44 -0.77 2.63
CA ALA A 13 0.10 -0.31 2.98
C ALA A 13 -0.83 -1.53 2.97
N VAL A 14 -1.56 -1.76 4.04
CA VAL A 14 -2.33 -3.00 4.19
C VAL A 14 -3.63 -2.76 4.93
N ASN A 15 -4.68 -3.45 4.48
CA ASN A 15 -5.92 -3.61 5.21
C ASN A 15 -6.32 -5.09 5.16
N ALA A 16 -7.52 -5.43 5.65
CA ALA A 16 -7.97 -6.82 5.71
C ALA A 16 -8.15 -7.47 4.34
N GLU A 17 -8.28 -6.68 3.29
CA GLU A 17 -8.66 -7.15 1.96
C GLU A 17 -7.58 -6.95 0.90
N HIS A 18 -6.61 -6.09 1.15
CA HIS A 18 -5.65 -5.71 0.12
C HIS A 18 -4.36 -5.19 0.72
N CYS A 19 -3.31 -5.19 -0.09
CA CYS A 19 -2.02 -4.59 0.29
C CYS A 19 -1.33 -4.03 -0.95
N GLY A 20 -0.39 -3.12 -0.71
CA GLY A 20 0.42 -2.54 -1.75
C GLY A 20 1.72 -1.99 -1.18
N ILE A 21 2.62 -1.59 -2.04
CA ILE A 21 3.87 -0.95 -1.64
C ILE A 21 3.70 0.56 -1.74
N TYR A 22 3.83 1.25 -0.62
CA TYR A 22 3.71 2.70 -0.59
C TYR A 22 4.86 3.34 -1.37
N ILE A 23 4.55 4.31 -2.20
CA ILE A 23 5.55 5.01 -3.03
C ILE A 23 5.61 6.51 -2.73
N GLY A 24 4.87 6.97 -1.73
CA GLY A 24 4.79 8.40 -1.40
C GLY A 24 3.59 9.08 -2.04
N GLY A 25 3.28 10.27 -1.57
CA GLY A 25 2.21 11.08 -2.15
C GLY A 25 0.81 10.47 -2.04
N GLY A 26 0.59 9.58 -1.08
CA GLY A 26 -0.71 8.93 -0.92
C GLY A 26 -0.98 7.84 -1.95
N GLN A 27 0.06 7.32 -2.61
CA GLN A 27 -0.07 6.33 -3.67
C GLN A 27 0.69 5.05 -3.33
N MET A 28 0.29 3.96 -3.96
CA MET A 28 0.93 2.66 -3.80
C MET A 28 0.98 1.92 -5.13
N ILE A 29 1.95 1.00 -5.25
CA ILE A 29 1.99 0.02 -6.32
C ILE A 29 1.29 -1.22 -5.80
N HIS A 30 0.31 -1.72 -6.54
CA HIS A 30 -0.46 -2.89 -6.11
C HIS A 30 -1.00 -3.67 -7.31
N ALA A 31 -1.32 -4.92 -7.07
CA ALA A 31 -2.03 -5.75 -8.03
C ALA A 31 -3.52 -5.43 -7.89
N ALA A 32 -4.04 -4.59 -8.79
CA ALA A 32 -5.36 -4.01 -8.64
C ALA A 32 -6.47 -5.02 -8.78
N ASP A 33 -6.41 -5.86 -9.83
CA ASP A 33 -7.41 -6.87 -10.08
C ASP A 33 -6.88 -7.85 -11.11
N TYR A 34 -7.52 -9.02 -11.17
CA TYR A 34 -7.19 -10.04 -12.16
C TYR A 34 -7.49 -9.49 -13.55
N GLY A 35 -6.49 -9.48 -14.41
CA GLY A 35 -6.64 -8.94 -15.75
C GLY A 35 -6.25 -7.47 -15.88
N ILE A 36 -6.19 -6.70 -14.79
CA ILE A 36 -5.64 -5.34 -14.81
C ILE A 36 -4.14 -5.39 -14.55
N GLY A 37 -3.71 -6.23 -13.61
CA GLY A 37 -2.33 -6.39 -13.25
C GLY A 37 -1.84 -5.38 -12.23
N VAL A 38 -0.54 -5.10 -12.26
CA VAL A 38 0.12 -4.22 -11.28
C VAL A 38 0.06 -2.79 -11.78
N ILE A 39 -0.47 -1.91 -10.95
CA ILE A 39 -0.61 -0.49 -11.28
C ILE A 39 -0.24 0.37 -10.08
N VAL A 40 -0.05 1.67 -10.33
CA VAL A 40 0.03 2.70 -9.31
C VAL A 40 -1.39 3.22 -9.08
N GLY A 41 -1.80 3.27 -7.82
CA GLY A 41 -3.10 3.81 -7.48
C GLY A 41 -3.09 4.46 -6.10
N PRO A 42 -4.20 5.05 -5.69
CA PRO A 42 -4.29 5.70 -4.38
C PRO A 42 -4.30 4.66 -3.26
N VAL A 43 -3.73 5.04 -2.12
CA VAL A 43 -3.88 4.26 -0.90
C VAL A 43 -5.34 4.24 -0.50
N GLN A 44 -5.84 3.07 -0.14
CA GLN A 44 -7.24 2.89 0.20
C GLN A 44 -7.52 3.33 1.63
N SER A 45 -8.78 3.69 1.87
CA SER A 45 -9.24 4.08 3.20
C SER A 45 -9.06 2.93 4.19
N GLY A 46 -8.64 3.25 5.41
CA GLY A 46 -8.48 2.25 6.46
C GLY A 46 -7.20 1.43 6.41
N MET A 47 -6.32 1.70 5.47
CA MET A 47 -5.03 1.03 5.43
C MET A 47 -4.10 1.52 6.54
N ILE A 48 -3.32 0.61 7.09
CA ILE A 48 -2.21 0.92 7.96
C ILE A 48 -0.92 0.68 7.20
N TYR A 49 0.18 1.19 7.73
CA TYR A 49 1.49 1.03 7.11
C TYR A 49 2.38 0.22 8.03
N VAL A 50 3.09 -0.76 7.47
CA VAL A 50 4.03 -1.58 8.22
C VAL A 50 5.38 -1.58 7.53
N ARG A 51 6.43 -1.76 8.30
CA ARG A 51 7.80 -1.77 7.80
C ARG A 51 8.51 -3.01 8.32
N TYR A 52 9.19 -3.68 7.41
CA TYR A 52 9.96 -4.89 7.74
C TYR A 52 11.15 -4.58 8.67
#